data_1718f0d6760c58cffc9d869c47f8e487
#
_entry.id   1718f0d6760c58cffc9d869c47f8e487
#
_cell.length_a   1.000
_cell.length_b   1.000
_cell.length_c   1.000
_cell.angle_alpha   90.00
_cell.angle_beta   90.00
_cell.angle_gamma   90.00
#
_symmetry.space_group_name_H-M   'P 1'
#
loop_
_entity.id
_entity.type
_entity.pdbx_description
1 polymer ?
#
loop_
_entity_poly.entity_id
_entity_poly.type
_entity_poly.pdbx_seq_one_letter_code
_entity_poly.pdbx_strand_id
1 'polypeptide(L)'
;MQVNPEQEQPVRQALERYGMESFQTSMVPGLIFVHSSREWLTTLKNTDSALFSLRFMNIHQKERPRGMAVTTICDREMENFIKAETLSDPDQQRIALTWTDFLGQEHRRVRIMQGPFMGVEGEVKRIGRHRIVVALLREAQVAVGITHIPPAALEFL
;
A
#
# COMPACT_ATOMS: atom_id res chain seq x y z
N MET A 1 -7.36 6.41 0.40
CA MET A 1 -8.80 6.74 0.45
C MET A 1 -9.64 5.47 0.39
N GLN A 2 -10.84 5.52 0.90
CA GLN A 2 -11.76 4.38 0.90
C GLN A 2 -12.99 4.67 0.06
N VAL A 3 -13.48 3.64 -0.61
CA VAL A 3 -14.70 3.67 -1.41
C VAL A 3 -15.37 2.29 -1.33
N ASN A 4 -16.66 2.23 -1.57
CA ASN A 4 -17.34 0.95 -1.73
C ASN A 4 -16.70 0.19 -2.92
N PRO A 5 -16.36 -1.11 -2.79
CA PRO A 5 -15.74 -1.89 -3.87
C PRO A 5 -16.48 -1.82 -5.21
N GLU A 6 -17.79 -1.73 -5.19
CA GLU A 6 -18.60 -1.59 -6.42
C GLU A 6 -18.40 -0.23 -7.13
N GLN A 7 -17.89 0.79 -6.42
CA GLN A 7 -17.64 2.13 -6.93
C GLN A 7 -16.19 2.38 -7.32
N GLU A 8 -15.31 1.41 -7.18
CA GLU A 8 -13.87 1.59 -7.46
C GLU A 8 -13.61 2.03 -8.91
N GLN A 9 -14.18 1.35 -9.88
CA GLN A 9 -13.99 1.68 -11.30
C GLN A 9 -14.53 3.06 -11.66
N PRO A 10 -15.78 3.42 -11.35
CA PRO A 10 -16.30 4.76 -11.63
C PRO A 10 -15.48 5.87 -10.98
N VAL A 11 -15.03 5.67 -9.73
CA VAL A 11 -14.19 6.63 -9.01
C VAL A 11 -12.84 6.80 -9.68
N ARG A 12 -12.17 5.71 -10.07
CA ARG A 12 -10.88 5.78 -10.76
C ARG A 12 -10.99 6.47 -12.12
N GLN A 13 -12.02 6.19 -12.88
CA GLN A 13 -12.28 6.87 -14.15
C GLN A 13 -12.51 8.38 -13.96
N ALA A 14 -13.22 8.76 -12.90
CA ALA A 14 -13.41 10.16 -12.57
C ALA A 14 -12.07 10.85 -12.20
N LEU A 15 -11.23 10.20 -11.40
CA LEU A 15 -9.90 10.73 -11.05
C LEU A 15 -9.00 10.89 -12.28
N GLU A 16 -9.01 9.94 -13.21
CA GLU A 16 -8.25 10.02 -14.46
C GLU A 16 -8.66 11.23 -15.31
N ARG A 17 -9.95 11.57 -15.35
CA ARG A 17 -10.44 12.77 -16.07
C ARG A 17 -9.84 14.08 -15.56
N TYR A 18 -9.42 14.12 -14.30
CA TYR A 18 -8.73 15.27 -13.70
C TYR A 18 -7.20 15.15 -13.76
N GLY A 19 -6.67 14.16 -14.46
CA GLY A 19 -5.24 13.94 -14.60
C GLY A 19 -4.55 13.43 -13.33
N MET A 20 -5.30 12.85 -12.38
CA MET A 20 -4.75 12.32 -11.14
C MET A 20 -4.31 10.88 -11.32
N GLU A 21 -3.10 10.58 -10.85
CA GLU A 21 -2.63 9.21 -10.70
C GLU A 21 -3.31 8.55 -9.51
N SER A 22 -3.81 7.34 -9.72
CA SER A 22 -4.39 6.51 -8.67
C SER A 22 -3.91 5.08 -8.78
N PHE A 23 -3.78 4.43 -7.63
CA PHE A 23 -3.45 3.01 -7.54
C PHE A 23 -4.45 2.30 -6.65
N GLN A 24 -5.05 1.25 -7.19
CA GLN A 24 -5.96 0.39 -6.45
C GLN A 24 -5.21 -0.88 -6.03
N THR A 25 -5.12 -1.11 -4.72
CA THR A 25 -4.53 -2.35 -4.23
C THR A 25 -5.50 -3.52 -4.34
N SER A 26 -5.01 -4.67 -4.79
CA SER A 26 -5.77 -5.92 -4.77
C SER A 26 -5.82 -6.56 -3.37
N MET A 27 -4.98 -6.08 -2.44
CA MET A 27 -4.89 -6.64 -1.09
C MET A 27 -6.06 -6.26 -0.20
N VAL A 28 -6.61 -5.06 -0.39
CA VAL A 28 -7.74 -4.55 0.41
C VAL A 28 -8.80 -3.98 -0.53
N PRO A 29 -9.96 -4.62 -0.67
CA PRO A 29 -11.04 -4.08 -1.48
C PRO A 29 -11.49 -2.69 -0.99
N GLY A 30 -11.74 -1.79 -1.93
CA GLY A 30 -12.20 -0.43 -1.63
C GLY A 30 -11.12 0.55 -1.18
N LEU A 31 -9.85 0.16 -1.17
CA LEU A 31 -8.72 1.03 -0.84
C LEU A 31 -8.06 1.55 -2.11
N ILE A 32 -8.07 2.87 -2.27
CA ILE A 32 -7.45 3.56 -3.42
C ILE A 32 -6.43 4.57 -2.90
N PHE A 33 -5.24 4.53 -3.46
CA PHE A 33 -4.20 5.53 -3.25
C PHE A 33 -4.26 6.58 -4.35
N VAL A 34 -4.27 7.85 -3.99
CA VAL A 34 -4.38 8.97 -4.93
C VAL A 34 -3.20 9.90 -4.74
N HIS A 35 -2.49 10.19 -5.83
CA HIS A 35 -1.39 11.15 -5.85
C HIS A 35 -1.92 12.55 -6.12
N SER A 36 -2.24 13.30 -5.07
CA SER A 36 -2.79 14.66 -5.15
C SER A 36 -2.68 15.40 -3.82
N SER A 37 -3.04 16.67 -3.82
CA SER A 37 -3.18 17.44 -2.59
C SER A 37 -4.55 17.20 -1.94
N ARG A 38 -4.59 17.32 -0.60
CA ARG A 38 -5.83 17.22 0.16
C ARG A 38 -6.86 18.26 -0.26
N GLU A 39 -6.41 19.48 -0.46
CA GLU A 39 -7.26 20.62 -0.83
C GLU A 39 -7.93 20.39 -2.18
N TRP A 40 -7.17 19.95 -3.16
CA TRP A 40 -7.69 19.65 -4.49
C TRP A 40 -8.69 18.49 -4.48
N LEU A 41 -8.38 17.41 -3.76
CA LEU A 41 -9.29 16.29 -3.60
C LEU A 41 -10.57 16.69 -2.87
N THR A 42 -10.48 17.51 -1.85
CA THR A 42 -11.66 18.03 -1.13
C THR A 42 -12.55 18.84 -2.04
N THR A 43 -11.97 19.72 -2.85
CA THR A 43 -12.70 20.52 -3.84
C THR A 43 -13.42 19.63 -4.85
N LEU A 44 -12.74 18.65 -5.42
CA LEU A 44 -13.32 17.73 -6.40
C LEU A 44 -14.42 16.85 -5.80
N LYS A 45 -14.24 16.37 -4.60
CA LYS A 45 -15.27 15.58 -3.89
C LYS A 45 -16.54 16.35 -3.67
N ASN A 46 -16.45 17.65 -3.46
CA ASN A 46 -17.62 18.52 -3.23
C ASN A 46 -18.29 18.97 -4.53
N THR A 47 -17.64 18.84 -5.67
CA THR A 47 -18.13 19.33 -6.96
C THR A 47 -18.50 18.23 -7.94
N ASP A 48 -17.88 17.05 -7.88
CA ASP A 48 -18.15 15.93 -8.77
C ASP A 48 -18.90 14.81 -8.02
N SER A 49 -20.11 14.50 -8.46
CA SER A 49 -20.94 13.45 -7.84
C SER A 49 -20.33 12.06 -7.91
N ALA A 50 -19.49 11.78 -8.94
CA ALA A 50 -18.78 10.51 -9.06
C ALA A 50 -17.77 10.28 -7.93
N LEU A 51 -17.34 11.34 -7.24
CA LEU A 51 -16.37 11.29 -6.16
C LEU A 51 -16.99 11.44 -4.75
N PHE A 52 -18.30 11.59 -4.65
CA PHE A 52 -18.97 11.78 -3.35
C PHE A 52 -18.81 10.61 -2.41
N SER A 53 -18.71 9.40 -2.92
CA SER A 53 -18.52 8.16 -2.14
C SER A 53 -17.08 7.98 -1.63
N LEU A 54 -16.13 8.71 -2.19
CA LEU A 54 -14.73 8.61 -1.83
C LEU A 54 -14.47 9.26 -0.46
N ARG A 55 -13.86 8.53 0.46
CA ARG A 55 -13.58 8.99 1.82
C ARG A 55 -12.10 9.03 2.11
N PHE A 56 -11.64 10.08 2.77
CA PHE A 56 -10.29 10.11 3.32
C PHE A 56 -10.14 9.06 4.42
N MET A 57 -9.02 8.36 4.40
CA MET A 57 -8.68 7.42 5.45
C MET A 57 -8.01 8.15 6.60
N ASN A 58 -8.58 8.02 7.79
CA ASN A 58 -8.02 8.56 9.02
C ASN A 58 -7.62 7.40 9.92
N ILE A 59 -6.33 7.21 10.15
CA ILE A 59 -5.86 6.25 11.13
C ILE A 59 -5.71 6.99 12.45
N HIS A 60 -6.44 6.54 13.46
CA HIS A 60 -6.29 7.04 14.82
C HIS A 60 -4.92 6.64 15.37
N GLN A 61 -3.99 7.57 15.35
CA GLN A 61 -2.78 7.46 16.16
C GLN A 61 -3.08 7.99 17.55
N LYS A 62 -2.75 7.22 18.58
CA LYS A 62 -2.98 7.58 19.99
C LYS A 62 -2.37 8.93 20.41
N GLU A 63 -1.44 9.46 19.62
CA GLU A 63 -0.64 10.65 19.93
C GLU A 63 -1.04 11.89 19.13
N ARG A 64 -2.09 11.84 18.30
CA ARG A 64 -2.55 13.00 17.51
C ARG A 64 -3.94 13.45 17.93
N PRO A 65 -4.20 14.78 17.96
CA PRO A 65 -5.53 15.31 18.31
C PRO A 65 -6.60 14.73 17.37
N ARG A 66 -7.75 14.41 17.95
CA ARG A 66 -8.91 13.89 17.22
C ARG A 66 -9.27 14.81 16.04
N GLY A 67 -9.42 14.22 14.86
CA GLY A 67 -10.09 14.86 13.71
C GLY A 67 -9.20 15.55 12.70
N MET A 68 -7.84 15.54 12.83
CA MET A 68 -7.00 16.36 11.97
C MET A 68 -6.01 15.59 11.06
N ALA A 69 -5.91 14.28 11.12
CA ALA A 69 -4.91 13.54 10.37
C ALA A 69 -5.52 12.70 9.24
N VAL A 70 -5.55 13.26 8.03
CA VAL A 70 -5.65 12.45 6.83
C VAL A 70 -4.36 11.64 6.69
N THR A 71 -4.48 10.35 6.46
CA THR A 71 -3.32 9.49 6.24
C THR A 71 -2.66 9.83 4.92
N THR A 72 -1.37 10.18 4.98
CA THR A 72 -0.53 10.42 3.81
C THR A 72 0.65 9.45 3.81
N ILE A 73 1.09 9.08 2.61
CA ILE A 73 2.19 8.15 2.38
C ILE A 73 3.22 8.85 1.53
N CYS A 74 4.50 8.75 1.88
CA CYS A 74 5.55 9.36 1.06
C CYS A 74 5.71 8.61 -0.26
N ASP A 75 6.11 9.33 -1.31
CA ASP A 75 6.20 8.79 -2.67
C ASP A 75 7.11 7.57 -2.75
N ARG A 76 8.24 7.59 -2.06
CA ARG A 76 9.18 6.46 -2.06
C ARG A 76 8.58 5.17 -1.51
N GLU A 77 7.84 5.27 -0.41
CA GLU A 77 7.17 4.10 0.18
C GLU A 77 6.05 3.59 -0.73
N MET A 78 5.31 4.52 -1.35
CA MET A 78 4.26 4.16 -2.28
C MET A 78 4.81 3.48 -3.54
N GLU A 79 5.87 3.99 -4.14
CA GLU A 79 6.54 3.38 -5.28
C GLU A 79 7.04 1.97 -4.96
N ASN A 80 7.64 1.79 -3.78
CA ASN A 80 8.11 0.49 -3.31
C ASN A 80 6.96 -0.52 -3.18
N PHE A 81 5.85 -0.09 -2.60
CA PHE A 81 4.67 -0.93 -2.44
C PHE A 81 4.04 -1.31 -3.78
N ILE A 82 3.92 -0.37 -4.72
CA ILE A 82 3.42 -0.62 -6.06
C ILE A 82 4.29 -1.66 -6.78
N LYS A 83 5.62 -1.54 -6.68
CA LYS A 83 6.53 -2.54 -7.25
C LYS A 83 6.32 -3.93 -6.63
N ALA A 84 6.19 -4.01 -5.32
CA ALA A 84 5.95 -5.26 -4.63
C ALA A 84 4.63 -5.92 -5.05
N GLU A 85 3.61 -5.13 -5.34
CA GLU A 85 2.30 -5.64 -5.74
C GLU A 85 2.19 -5.93 -7.24
N THR A 86 2.86 -5.18 -8.09
CA THR A 86 2.69 -5.27 -9.55
C THR A 86 3.72 -6.14 -10.26
N LEU A 87 4.95 -6.23 -9.74
CA LEU A 87 5.96 -7.12 -10.31
C LEU A 87 5.57 -8.58 -10.07
N SER A 88 5.95 -9.46 -10.99
CA SER A 88 5.64 -10.88 -10.90
C SER A 88 6.84 -11.74 -11.25
N ASP A 89 6.93 -12.89 -10.58
CA ASP A 89 7.88 -13.95 -10.84
C ASP A 89 7.13 -15.29 -10.83
N PRO A 90 7.32 -16.18 -11.83
CA PRO A 90 6.65 -17.49 -11.84
C PRO A 90 6.98 -18.35 -10.62
N ASP A 91 8.18 -18.18 -10.03
CA ASP A 91 8.64 -18.94 -8.88
C ASP A 91 8.27 -18.31 -7.53
N GLN A 92 7.66 -17.14 -7.54
CA GLN A 92 7.35 -16.38 -6.34
C GLN A 92 5.87 -16.00 -6.30
N GLN A 93 5.29 -16.09 -5.13
CA GLN A 93 3.89 -15.74 -4.91
C GLN A 93 3.77 -14.52 -4.00
N ARG A 94 2.75 -13.74 -4.26
CA ARG A 94 2.33 -12.65 -3.37
C ARG A 94 1.22 -13.14 -2.46
N ILE A 95 1.32 -12.79 -1.20
CA ILE A 95 0.30 -13.11 -0.21
C ILE A 95 -0.13 -11.83 0.52
N ALA A 96 -1.43 -11.72 0.75
CA ALA A 96 -1.97 -10.70 1.62
C ALA A 96 -1.69 -11.08 3.08
N LEU A 97 -1.24 -10.12 3.87
CA LEU A 97 -0.96 -10.30 5.29
C LEU A 97 -1.84 -9.37 6.12
N THR A 98 -2.28 -9.85 7.25
CA THR A 98 -2.99 -9.01 8.19
C THR A 98 -2.03 -8.11 8.95
N TRP A 99 -2.46 -6.87 9.19
CA TRP A 99 -1.63 -5.91 9.92
C TRP A 99 -1.28 -6.40 11.33
N THR A 100 -2.17 -7.12 11.97
CA THR A 100 -1.96 -7.70 13.30
C THR A 100 -0.75 -8.63 13.38
N ASP A 101 -0.35 -9.23 12.25
CA ASP A 101 0.85 -10.07 12.18
C ASP A 101 2.14 -9.30 12.46
N PHE A 102 2.10 -7.98 12.37
CA PHE A 102 3.27 -7.11 12.54
C PHE A 102 3.24 -6.27 13.81
N LEU A 103 2.15 -6.26 14.54
CA LEU A 103 2.03 -5.48 15.77
C LEU A 103 2.98 -5.99 16.84
N GLY A 104 3.76 -5.08 17.40
CA GLY A 104 4.64 -5.37 18.55
C GLY A 104 5.89 -6.20 18.24
N GLN A 105 6.20 -6.40 16.96
CA GLN A 105 7.39 -7.14 16.53
C GLN A 105 8.32 -6.25 15.72
N GLU A 106 9.62 -6.35 16.02
CA GLU A 106 10.65 -5.77 15.18
C GLU A 106 11.15 -6.81 14.19
N HIS A 107 11.14 -6.45 12.92
CA HIS A 107 11.65 -7.28 11.82
C HIS A 107 12.86 -6.59 11.18
N ARG A 108 13.80 -7.39 10.71
CA ARG A 108 14.98 -6.86 10.00
C ARG A 108 14.56 -6.34 8.61
N ARG A 109 15.00 -5.15 8.29
CA ARG A 109 14.80 -4.56 6.97
C ARG A 109 15.78 -5.16 5.96
N VAL A 110 15.28 -5.39 4.76
CA VAL A 110 16.04 -5.97 3.65
C VAL A 110 15.70 -5.27 2.34
N ARG A 111 16.61 -5.42 1.38
CA ARG A 111 16.39 -5.08 -0.02
C ARG A 111 16.60 -6.33 -0.87
N ILE A 112 15.72 -6.54 -1.84
CA ILE A 112 15.88 -7.63 -2.81
C ILE A 112 16.87 -7.18 -3.87
N MET A 113 17.92 -7.96 -4.09
CA MET A 113 19.04 -7.61 -4.97
C MET A 113 19.06 -8.37 -6.30
N GLN A 114 18.20 -9.37 -6.46
CA GLN A 114 18.18 -10.22 -7.65
C GLN A 114 16.74 -10.56 -8.04
N GLY A 115 16.55 -10.86 -9.33
CA GLY A 115 15.28 -11.31 -9.88
C GLY A 115 14.31 -10.17 -10.19
N PRO A 116 13.05 -10.51 -10.55
CA PRO A 116 12.03 -9.53 -10.95
C PRO A 116 11.68 -8.51 -9.88
N PHE A 117 11.82 -8.86 -8.59
CA PHE A 117 11.56 -7.95 -7.47
C PHE A 117 12.78 -7.12 -7.03
N MET A 118 13.85 -7.10 -7.83
CA MET A 118 15.06 -6.34 -7.50
C MET A 118 14.74 -4.87 -7.18
N GLY A 119 15.27 -4.38 -6.07
CA GLY A 119 15.07 -3.03 -5.57
C GLY A 119 13.91 -2.87 -4.59
N VAL A 120 13.03 -3.86 -4.45
CA VAL A 120 11.96 -3.83 -3.44
C VAL A 120 12.57 -3.94 -2.05
N GLU A 121 12.18 -3.02 -1.19
CA GLU A 121 12.55 -3.01 0.22
C GLU A 121 11.38 -3.51 1.08
N GLY A 122 11.70 -4.22 2.14
CA GLY A 122 10.69 -4.74 3.04
C GLY A 122 11.30 -5.25 4.35
N GLU A 123 10.48 -5.96 5.10
CA GLU A 123 10.89 -6.61 6.34
C GLU A 123 10.82 -8.12 6.17
N VAL A 124 11.83 -8.84 6.66
CA VAL A 124 11.82 -10.30 6.64
C VAL A 124 10.94 -10.82 7.76
N LYS A 125 9.98 -11.67 7.40
CA LYS A 125 9.16 -12.42 8.35
C LYS A 125 9.31 -13.92 8.09
N ARG A 126 9.27 -14.69 9.16
CA ARG A 126 9.27 -16.14 9.08
C ARG A 126 7.86 -16.67 9.31
N ILE A 127 7.36 -17.43 8.33
CA ILE A 127 6.10 -18.17 8.47
C ILE A 127 6.42 -19.66 8.33
N GLY A 128 6.31 -20.39 9.44
CA GLY A 128 6.73 -21.79 9.47
C GLY A 128 8.21 -21.95 9.14
N ARG A 129 8.50 -22.69 8.07
CA ARG A 129 9.89 -22.91 7.56
C ARG A 129 10.30 -21.91 6.48
N HIS A 130 9.39 -21.05 6.03
CA HIS A 130 9.63 -20.15 4.92
C HIS A 130 9.88 -18.72 5.40
N ARG A 131 10.84 -18.06 4.72
CA ARG A 131 11.06 -16.63 4.88
C ARG A 131 10.29 -15.91 3.78
N ILE A 132 9.65 -14.84 4.17
CA ILE A 132 8.98 -13.93 3.23
C ILE A 132 9.52 -12.53 3.40
N VAL A 133 9.55 -11.77 2.33
CA VAL A 133 9.80 -10.34 2.36
C VAL A 133 8.47 -9.62 2.31
N VAL A 134 8.25 -8.73 3.25
CA VAL A 134 6.98 -8.03 3.41
C VAL A 134 7.17 -6.56 3.13
N ALA A 135 6.54 -6.05 2.09
CA ALA A 135 6.43 -4.64 1.82
C ALA A 135 5.25 -4.06 2.61
N LEU A 136 5.52 -3.02 3.38
CA LEU A 136 4.58 -2.43 4.32
C LEU A 136 4.26 -1.00 3.95
N LEU A 137 2.99 -0.63 4.07
CA LEU A 137 2.53 0.74 4.19
C LEU A 137 1.95 0.92 5.59
N ARG A 138 2.77 1.34 6.54
CA ARG A 138 2.38 1.45 7.96
C ARG A 138 1.23 2.43 8.16
N GLU A 139 1.26 3.55 7.47
CA GLU A 139 0.23 4.59 7.56
C GLU A 139 -1.14 4.09 7.06
N ALA A 140 -1.16 3.21 6.09
CA ALA A 140 -2.39 2.61 5.55
C ALA A 140 -2.73 1.25 6.16
N GLN A 141 -1.85 0.70 7.01
CA GLN A 141 -2.00 -0.63 7.61
C GLN A 141 -2.20 -1.75 6.57
N VAL A 142 -1.43 -1.69 5.49
CA VAL A 142 -1.48 -2.67 4.40
C VAL A 142 -0.12 -3.32 4.25
N ALA A 143 -0.12 -4.61 4.03
CA ALA A 143 1.09 -5.40 3.85
C ALA A 143 0.92 -6.41 2.71
N VAL A 144 1.96 -6.57 1.90
CA VAL A 144 2.05 -7.62 0.89
C VAL A 144 3.32 -8.43 1.11
N GLY A 145 3.18 -9.75 1.19
CA GLY A 145 4.30 -10.67 1.33
C GLY A 145 4.72 -11.26 -0.02
N ILE A 146 6.03 -11.35 -0.22
CA ILE A 146 6.63 -12.02 -1.36
C ILE A 146 7.33 -13.29 -0.86
N THR A 147 6.89 -14.45 -1.36
CA THR A 147 7.39 -15.75 -0.93
C THR A 147 8.56 -16.23 -1.78
N HIS A 148 9.29 -17.22 -1.28
CA HIS A 148 10.32 -17.95 -2.03
C HIS A 148 11.51 -17.09 -2.50
N ILE A 149 11.84 -16.01 -1.80
CA ILE A 149 13.04 -15.24 -2.11
C ILE A 149 14.27 -15.94 -1.51
N PRO A 150 15.28 -16.30 -2.33
CA PRO A 150 16.49 -16.90 -1.82
C PRO A 150 17.21 -15.98 -0.83
N PRO A 151 17.77 -16.51 0.28
CA PRO A 151 18.55 -15.69 1.22
C PRO A 151 19.71 -14.94 0.58
N ALA A 152 20.33 -15.52 -0.45
CA ALA A 152 21.43 -14.89 -1.20
C ALA A 152 20.99 -13.65 -2.01
N ALA A 153 19.70 -13.52 -2.28
CA ALA A 153 19.13 -12.35 -2.98
C ALA A 153 18.82 -11.17 -2.05
N LEU A 154 19.05 -11.29 -0.74
CA LEU A 154 18.72 -10.28 0.25
C LEU A 154 19.95 -9.52 0.72
N GLU A 155 19.86 -8.21 0.74
CA GLU A 155 20.76 -7.32 1.44
C GLU A 155 20.09 -6.83 2.72
N PHE A 156 20.72 -7.06 3.86
CA PHE A 156 20.23 -6.54 5.13
C PHE A 156 20.61 -5.07 5.29
N LEU A 157 19.62 -4.26 5.58
CA LEU A 157 19.78 -2.81 5.74
C LEU A 157 20.03 -2.41 7.20
#